data_b299073c669ebf4f63dc8c2d48ab22ad
#
_entry.id   b299073c669ebf4f63dc8c2d48ab22ad
#
_cell.length_a   1.000
_cell.length_b   1.000
_cell.length_c   1.000
_cell.angle_alpha   90.00
_cell.angle_beta   90.00
_cell.angle_gamma   90.00
#
_symmetry.space_group_name_H-M   'P 1'
#
loop_
_entity.id
_entity.type
_entity.pdbx_description
1 polymer ?
#
loop_
_entity_poly.entity_id
_entity_poly.type
_entity_poly.pdbx_seq_one_letter_code
_entity_poly.pdbx_strand_id
1 'polypeptide(L)'
;MMVSQEDIERLRELLARPAQNIVIVSHTNPDGDAVGSSLAWREALLEMGHRVTCIVPNKYPYFLDWMTGIENLVLFKTDEAGVARRAVEESDLIFFLDFNAVSRLEGLSEVIESNTTARRILIDHHLSPGPGFDLMFSCTGSSSTSFLIYRILEKMLGTQAITRSMAESLYVGMMTDTGNFSFSFLTPELYRAVAVLVETGIDIPTIHNNVYNAFTEGRARLFGYAINRKMEVIHDGAVAYMSLLESEMRRFQFQPGDSEGFVNYALTIKSMKMSAIFIATHKFIRVSLRSRGGVDVDLFARKYFNGGGHRNAAGGK
;
A
#
# COMPACT_ATOMS: atom_id res chain seq x y z
N MET A 1 -4.39 11.49 18.84
CA MET A 1 -3.20 12.11 18.20
C MET A 1 -2.56 11.02 17.36
N MET A 2 -2.36 11.22 16.06
CA MET A 2 -1.90 10.15 15.15
C MET A 2 -0.50 9.63 15.49
N VAL A 3 0.39 10.47 15.97
CA VAL A 3 1.78 10.12 16.31
C VAL A 3 2.10 10.82 17.62
N SER A 4 2.38 10.06 18.68
CA SER A 4 2.72 10.62 19.99
C SER A 4 4.18 11.10 20.03
N GLN A 5 4.49 12.04 20.94
CA GLN A 5 5.87 12.49 21.12
C GLN A 5 6.72 11.39 21.78
N GLU A 6 6.13 10.63 22.68
CA GLU A 6 6.79 9.50 23.37
C GLU A 6 7.24 8.41 22.36
N ASP A 7 6.37 8.03 21.40
CA ASP A 7 6.74 7.06 20.39
C ASP A 7 7.81 7.58 19.44
N ILE A 8 7.82 8.88 19.14
CA ILE A 8 8.90 9.51 18.36
C ILE A 8 10.24 9.44 19.10
N GLU A 9 10.28 9.73 20.41
CA GLU A 9 11.52 9.59 21.18
C GLU A 9 12.01 8.14 21.23
N ARG A 10 11.11 7.18 21.44
CA ARG A 10 11.46 5.76 21.37
C ARG A 10 12.01 5.37 20.00
N LEU A 11 11.43 5.88 18.90
CA LEU A 11 11.93 5.62 17.55
C LEU A 11 13.33 6.25 17.36
N ARG A 12 13.55 7.47 17.86
CA ARG A 12 14.89 8.10 17.84
C ARG A 12 15.94 7.27 18.58
N GLU A 13 15.59 6.74 19.75
CA GLU A 13 16.49 5.87 20.52
C GLU A 13 16.85 4.60 19.74
N LEU A 14 15.86 3.96 19.08
CA LEU A 14 16.10 2.79 18.25
C LEU A 14 17.02 3.09 17.06
N LEU A 15 16.90 4.27 16.46
CA LEU A 15 17.69 4.72 15.31
C LEU A 15 19.02 5.43 15.70
N ALA A 16 19.30 5.62 17.00
CA ALA A 16 20.51 6.32 17.44
C ALA A 16 21.83 5.57 17.18
N ARG A 17 21.78 4.26 16.96
CA ARG A 17 22.97 3.46 16.60
C ARG A 17 23.34 3.72 15.15
N PRO A 18 24.58 4.08 14.85
CA PRO A 18 25.01 4.31 13.46
C PRO A 18 25.07 3.00 12.68
N ALA A 19 24.83 3.11 11.37
CA ALA A 19 25.03 2.04 10.38
C ALA A 19 24.30 0.71 10.67
N GLN A 20 23.10 0.75 11.26
CA GLN A 20 22.28 -0.45 11.45
C GLN A 20 21.84 -1.05 10.10
N ASN A 21 21.66 -2.38 10.08
CA ASN A 21 21.00 -3.08 8.99
C ASN A 21 19.49 -3.04 9.21
N ILE A 22 18.80 -2.35 8.37
CA ILE A 22 17.34 -2.13 8.47
C ILE A 22 16.65 -2.78 7.30
N VAL A 23 15.61 -3.56 7.60
CA VAL A 23 14.71 -4.10 6.59
C VAL A 23 13.38 -3.35 6.65
N ILE A 24 12.84 -3.00 5.49
CA ILE A 24 11.48 -2.50 5.33
C ILE A 24 10.69 -3.56 4.56
N VAL A 25 9.54 -3.96 5.07
CA VAL A 25 8.64 -4.90 4.41
C VAL A 25 7.26 -4.28 4.23
N SER A 26 6.59 -4.57 3.12
CA SER A 26 5.19 -4.24 2.90
C SER A 26 4.39 -5.47 2.44
N HIS A 27 3.08 -5.33 2.29
CA HIS A 27 2.16 -6.44 2.06
C HIS A 27 2.25 -7.07 0.66
N THR A 28 1.69 -8.28 0.51
CA THR A 28 1.48 -8.96 -0.77
C THR A 28 0.56 -8.15 -1.68
N ASN A 29 0.92 -8.05 -2.97
CA ASN A 29 0.33 -7.16 -3.97
C ASN A 29 0.42 -5.68 -3.52
N PRO A 30 1.65 -5.17 -3.35
CA PRO A 30 1.85 -3.81 -2.88
C PRO A 30 1.25 -2.80 -3.86
N ASP A 31 0.58 -1.80 -3.34
CA ASP A 31 -0.02 -0.70 -4.08
C ASP A 31 0.82 0.58 -3.98
N GLY A 32 0.24 1.72 -4.34
CA GLY A 32 0.95 3.00 -4.32
C GLY A 32 1.30 3.46 -2.91
N ASP A 33 0.51 3.13 -1.88
CA ASP A 33 0.82 3.50 -0.50
C ASP A 33 1.92 2.62 0.09
N ALA A 34 1.83 1.30 -0.13
CA ALA A 34 2.88 0.36 0.27
C ALA A 34 4.24 0.69 -0.34
N VAL A 35 4.28 1.01 -1.64
CA VAL A 35 5.51 1.39 -2.34
C VAL A 35 5.97 2.78 -1.93
N GLY A 36 5.09 3.77 -1.96
CA GLY A 36 5.40 5.16 -1.65
C GLY A 36 5.93 5.34 -0.22
N SER A 37 5.26 4.75 0.78
CA SER A 37 5.73 4.78 2.16
C SER A 37 7.08 4.09 2.33
N SER A 38 7.30 2.95 1.66
CA SER A 38 8.55 2.20 1.73
C SER A 38 9.73 2.97 1.13
N LEU A 39 9.56 3.58 -0.04
CA LEU A 39 10.62 4.33 -0.71
C LEU A 39 10.98 5.62 0.05
N ALA A 40 9.99 6.37 0.52
CA ALA A 40 10.23 7.57 1.29
C ALA A 40 10.93 7.27 2.63
N TRP A 41 10.48 6.23 3.34
CA TRP A 41 11.11 5.83 4.60
C TRP A 41 12.52 5.28 4.40
N ARG A 42 12.74 4.50 3.31
CA ARG A 42 14.07 4.02 2.92
C ARG A 42 15.04 5.18 2.72
N GLU A 43 14.65 6.18 1.94
CA GLU A 43 15.52 7.34 1.67
C GLU A 43 15.88 8.07 2.96
N ALA A 44 14.90 8.33 3.83
CA ALA A 44 15.13 8.96 5.12
C ALA A 44 16.11 8.19 6.01
N LEU A 45 16.00 6.86 6.07
CA LEU A 45 16.91 6.02 6.84
C LEU A 45 18.33 5.96 6.23
N LEU A 46 18.45 6.02 4.91
CA LEU A 46 19.75 6.13 4.23
C LEU A 46 20.43 7.47 4.54
N GLU A 47 19.68 8.59 4.53
CA GLU A 47 20.18 9.90 4.95
C GLU A 47 20.64 9.93 6.41
N MET A 48 20.03 9.11 7.28
CA MET A 48 20.49 8.92 8.66
C MET A 48 21.73 8.01 8.79
N GLY A 49 22.25 7.47 7.67
CA GLY A 49 23.47 6.64 7.62
C GLY A 49 23.24 5.15 7.87
N HIS A 50 22.02 4.65 7.78
CA HIS A 50 21.71 3.22 7.89
C HIS A 50 21.89 2.47 6.56
N ARG A 51 22.01 1.15 6.62
CA ARG A 51 21.92 0.25 5.46
C ARG A 51 20.50 -0.29 5.37
N VAL A 52 19.80 -0.02 4.27
CA VAL A 52 18.36 -0.29 4.17
C VAL A 52 18.05 -1.19 2.97
N THR A 53 17.36 -2.30 3.23
CA THR A 53 16.81 -3.20 2.21
C THR A 53 15.29 -3.16 2.28
N CYS A 54 14.64 -2.77 1.19
CA CYS A 54 13.18 -2.87 1.04
C CYS A 54 12.80 -4.17 0.35
N ILE A 55 11.88 -4.91 0.96
CA ILE A 55 11.41 -6.21 0.46
C ILE A 55 9.90 -6.16 0.29
N VAL A 56 9.43 -6.56 -0.88
CA VAL A 56 8.00 -6.78 -1.15
C VAL A 56 7.78 -8.24 -1.56
N PRO A 57 6.67 -8.89 -1.15
CA PRO A 57 6.45 -10.30 -1.45
C PRO A 57 6.39 -10.61 -2.94
N ASN A 58 5.80 -9.73 -3.74
CA ASN A 58 5.66 -9.89 -5.20
C ASN A 58 5.66 -8.54 -5.92
N LYS A 59 5.63 -8.58 -7.26
CA LYS A 59 5.73 -7.37 -8.09
C LYS A 59 4.57 -6.40 -7.82
N TYR A 60 4.93 -5.13 -7.73
CA TYR A 60 4.05 -3.96 -7.67
C TYR A 60 3.47 -3.61 -9.06
N PRO A 61 2.45 -2.75 -9.15
CA PRO A 61 1.89 -2.27 -10.40
C PRO A 61 2.91 -1.53 -11.28
N TYR A 62 2.90 -1.82 -12.59
CA TYR A 62 3.86 -1.25 -13.55
C TYR A 62 3.81 0.29 -13.65
N PHE A 63 2.67 0.90 -13.36
CA PHE A 63 2.52 2.35 -13.37
C PHE A 63 3.28 3.06 -12.23
N LEU A 64 3.96 2.29 -11.38
CA LEU A 64 4.89 2.79 -10.36
C LEU A 64 6.37 2.66 -10.79
N ASP A 65 6.68 2.01 -11.94
CA ASP A 65 8.06 1.74 -12.40
C ASP A 65 8.93 3.02 -12.56
N TRP A 66 8.32 4.20 -12.62
CA TRP A 66 9.00 5.50 -12.75
C TRP A 66 9.49 6.09 -11.41
N MET A 67 9.03 5.57 -10.26
CA MET A 67 9.36 6.14 -8.94
C MET A 67 10.85 5.97 -8.62
N THR A 68 11.46 7.03 -8.11
CA THR A 68 12.88 7.03 -7.73
C THR A 68 13.17 5.98 -6.66
N GLY A 69 14.17 5.13 -6.91
CA GLY A 69 14.58 4.08 -5.99
C GLY A 69 13.78 2.78 -6.09
N ILE A 70 12.78 2.71 -6.98
CA ILE A 70 11.93 1.51 -7.17
C ILE A 70 12.74 0.28 -7.59
N GLU A 71 13.83 0.48 -8.32
CA GLU A 71 14.77 -0.56 -8.76
C GLU A 71 15.49 -1.26 -7.60
N ASN A 72 15.49 -0.64 -6.41
CA ASN A 72 16.10 -1.19 -5.19
C ASN A 72 15.13 -2.06 -4.37
N LEU A 73 13.88 -2.22 -4.80
CA LEU A 73 12.95 -3.12 -4.14
C LEU A 73 13.28 -4.57 -4.46
N VAL A 74 13.51 -5.37 -3.42
CA VAL A 74 13.72 -6.80 -3.55
C VAL A 74 12.37 -7.52 -3.65
N LEU A 75 12.12 -8.17 -4.77
CA LEU A 75 10.91 -8.95 -5.00
C LEU A 75 11.12 -10.38 -4.47
N PHE A 76 10.63 -10.69 -3.28
CA PHE A 76 10.88 -11.97 -2.61
C PHE A 76 10.55 -13.19 -3.47
N LYS A 77 9.45 -13.16 -4.20
CA LYS A 77 9.00 -14.29 -5.04
C LYS A 77 9.94 -14.64 -6.20
N THR A 78 10.77 -13.69 -6.63
CA THR A 78 11.73 -13.85 -7.73
C THR A 78 13.18 -13.65 -7.29
N ASP A 79 13.43 -13.62 -5.97
CA ASP A 79 14.75 -13.43 -5.38
C ASP A 79 15.54 -14.75 -5.36
N GLU A 80 16.00 -15.19 -6.52
CA GLU A 80 16.85 -16.40 -6.65
C GLU A 80 18.21 -16.27 -5.94
N ALA A 81 18.71 -15.03 -5.79
CA ALA A 81 19.96 -14.75 -5.10
C ALA A 81 19.87 -14.81 -3.57
N GLY A 82 18.65 -14.89 -3.00
CA GLY A 82 18.42 -14.96 -1.56
C GLY A 82 18.78 -13.67 -0.82
N VAL A 83 18.71 -12.52 -1.48
CA VAL A 83 19.00 -11.20 -0.90
C VAL A 83 18.05 -10.88 0.25
N ALA A 84 16.75 -11.15 0.06
CA ALA A 84 15.73 -10.89 1.06
C ALA A 84 15.99 -11.69 2.35
N ARG A 85 16.28 -12.98 2.22
CA ARG A 85 16.56 -13.86 3.37
C ARG A 85 17.77 -13.34 4.15
N ARG A 86 18.91 -13.10 3.47
CA ARG A 86 20.11 -12.59 4.14
C ARG A 86 19.87 -11.24 4.80
N ALA A 87 19.18 -10.32 4.13
CA ALA A 87 18.87 -9.02 4.70
C ALA A 87 18.05 -9.14 5.99
N VAL A 88 17.07 -10.05 6.03
CA VAL A 88 16.28 -10.31 7.24
C VAL A 88 17.12 -10.94 8.33
N GLU A 89 17.93 -11.97 8.02
CA GLU A 89 18.79 -12.66 8.98
C GLU A 89 19.81 -11.72 9.65
N GLU A 90 20.33 -10.74 8.89
CA GLU A 90 21.33 -9.77 9.34
C GLU A 90 20.73 -8.46 9.89
N SER A 91 19.41 -8.33 9.93
CA SER A 91 18.77 -7.06 10.32
C SER A 91 18.79 -6.82 11.82
N ASP A 92 19.05 -5.56 12.20
CA ASP A 92 18.90 -5.04 13.57
C ASP A 92 17.46 -4.57 13.82
N LEU A 93 16.83 -3.97 12.78
CA LEU A 93 15.46 -3.45 12.81
C LEU A 93 14.68 -3.93 11.59
N ILE A 94 13.39 -4.22 11.79
CA ILE A 94 12.45 -4.51 10.70
C ILE A 94 11.25 -3.59 10.83
N PHE A 95 11.02 -2.76 9.80
CA PHE A 95 9.84 -1.93 9.67
C PHE A 95 8.78 -2.65 8.84
N PHE A 96 7.57 -2.68 9.35
CA PHE A 96 6.38 -3.26 8.74
C PHE A 96 5.47 -2.11 8.31
N LEU A 97 5.35 -1.89 7.00
CA LEU A 97 4.65 -0.74 6.46
C LEU A 97 3.39 -1.15 5.71
N ASP A 98 2.28 -0.50 6.03
CA ASP A 98 1.03 -0.59 5.30
C ASP A 98 0.34 -1.96 5.38
N PHE A 99 0.47 -2.65 6.47
CA PHE A 99 -0.32 -3.84 6.80
C PHE A 99 -0.31 -4.15 8.29
N ASN A 100 -1.37 -4.79 8.76
CA ASN A 100 -1.65 -4.96 10.18
C ASN A 100 -1.14 -6.26 10.79
N ALA A 101 -0.69 -7.25 10.01
CA ALA A 101 -0.27 -8.56 10.54
C ALA A 101 0.73 -9.27 9.63
N VAL A 102 1.75 -9.92 10.20
CA VAL A 102 2.83 -10.64 9.49
C VAL A 102 2.28 -11.72 8.54
N SER A 103 1.13 -12.31 8.84
CA SER A 103 0.47 -13.29 7.96
C SER A 103 0.11 -12.77 6.56
N ARG A 104 0.10 -11.45 6.35
CA ARG A 104 -0.13 -10.83 5.03
C ARG A 104 1.10 -10.85 4.11
N LEU A 105 2.23 -11.36 4.60
CA LEU A 105 3.48 -11.46 3.85
C LEU A 105 3.65 -12.78 3.07
N GLU A 106 2.68 -13.70 3.16
CA GLU A 106 2.76 -15.05 2.56
C GLU A 106 4.06 -15.77 2.95
N GLY A 107 4.80 -16.36 2.01
CA GLY A 107 6.04 -17.09 2.28
C GLY A 107 7.18 -16.23 2.89
N LEU A 108 7.13 -14.91 2.79
CA LEU A 108 8.08 -14.02 3.46
C LEU A 108 7.88 -14.02 4.99
N SER A 109 6.69 -14.35 5.49
CA SER A 109 6.41 -14.42 6.92
C SER A 109 7.34 -15.39 7.65
N GLU A 110 7.58 -16.57 7.09
CA GLU A 110 8.49 -17.58 7.67
C GLU A 110 9.93 -17.07 7.79
N VAL A 111 10.38 -16.31 6.80
CA VAL A 111 11.72 -15.69 6.81
C VAL A 111 11.79 -14.61 7.89
N ILE A 112 10.78 -13.75 8.00
CA ILE A 112 10.71 -12.72 9.05
C ILE A 112 10.67 -13.34 10.45
N GLU A 113 9.91 -14.41 10.64
CA GLU A 113 9.78 -15.09 11.93
C GLU A 113 11.06 -15.81 12.36
N SER A 114 11.92 -16.17 11.42
CA SER A 114 13.23 -16.80 11.74
C SER A 114 14.19 -15.83 12.42
N ASN A 115 14.09 -14.51 12.21
CA ASN A 115 14.85 -13.53 12.96
C ASN A 115 14.11 -13.17 14.26
N THR A 116 14.66 -13.64 15.37
CA THR A 116 14.11 -13.42 16.73
C THR A 116 14.80 -12.29 17.49
N THR A 117 15.80 -11.65 16.91
CA THR A 117 16.64 -10.64 17.56
C THR A 117 16.35 -9.21 17.08
N ALA A 118 15.92 -9.03 15.84
CA ALA A 118 15.58 -7.74 15.28
C ALA A 118 14.39 -7.12 16.00
N ARG A 119 14.48 -5.80 16.31
CA ARG A 119 13.35 -5.04 16.81
C ARG A 119 12.35 -4.80 15.69
N ARG A 120 11.06 -4.95 15.99
CA ARG A 120 9.95 -4.91 15.05
C ARG A 120 9.13 -3.64 15.23
N ILE A 121 9.04 -2.82 14.20
CA ILE A 121 8.33 -1.54 14.22
C ILE A 121 7.20 -1.58 13.19
N LEU A 122 5.97 -1.36 13.63
CA LEU A 122 4.80 -1.26 12.75
C LEU A 122 4.48 0.21 12.48
N ILE A 123 4.26 0.56 11.20
CA ILE A 123 3.70 1.85 10.79
C ILE A 123 2.56 1.53 9.81
N ASP A 124 1.31 1.70 10.27
CA ASP A 124 0.14 1.18 9.56
C ASP A 124 -1.14 1.95 9.91
N HIS A 125 -2.07 2.01 8.97
CA HIS A 125 -3.38 2.62 9.16
C HIS A 125 -4.56 1.62 9.07
N HIS A 126 -4.30 0.34 8.92
CA HIS A 126 -5.33 -0.69 8.88
C HIS A 126 -5.93 -1.01 10.24
N LEU A 127 -7.14 -1.58 10.22
CA LEU A 127 -7.84 -2.02 11.43
C LEU A 127 -7.18 -3.26 12.06
N SER A 128 -7.27 -3.38 13.38
CA SER A 128 -6.89 -4.58 14.14
C SER A 128 -5.44 -5.03 13.93
N PRO A 129 -4.45 -4.23 14.37
CA PRO A 129 -3.04 -4.63 14.29
C PRO A 129 -2.79 -5.93 15.07
N GLY A 130 -1.97 -6.81 14.49
CA GLY A 130 -1.54 -8.04 15.12
C GLY A 130 -0.54 -7.81 16.27
N PRO A 131 -0.21 -8.84 17.04
CA PRO A 131 0.79 -8.77 18.10
C PRO A 131 2.23 -8.88 17.54
N GLY A 132 3.22 -8.66 18.41
CA GLY A 132 4.62 -8.98 18.13
C GLY A 132 5.46 -7.82 17.60
N PHE A 133 5.05 -6.57 17.84
CA PHE A 133 5.81 -5.37 17.52
C PHE A 133 6.32 -4.70 18.80
N ASP A 134 7.59 -4.24 18.77
CA ASP A 134 8.21 -3.52 19.88
C ASP A 134 7.75 -2.05 19.96
N LEU A 135 7.44 -1.46 18.79
CA LEU A 135 6.91 -0.11 18.65
C LEU A 135 5.86 -0.09 17.55
N MET A 136 4.76 0.63 17.77
CA MET A 136 3.66 0.71 16.80
C MET A 136 3.19 2.14 16.60
N PHE A 137 3.20 2.58 15.34
CA PHE A 137 2.48 3.76 14.85
C PHE A 137 1.24 3.29 14.10
N SER A 138 0.23 2.81 14.83
CA SER A 138 -1.02 2.31 14.24
C SER A 138 -2.11 3.36 14.39
N CYS A 139 -2.63 3.87 13.28
CA CYS A 139 -3.64 4.90 13.28
C CYS A 139 -4.70 4.70 12.20
N THR A 140 -5.81 4.09 12.56
CA THR A 140 -6.95 3.79 11.67
C THR A 140 -7.70 5.03 11.15
N GLY A 141 -7.42 6.20 11.71
CA GLY A 141 -7.94 7.49 11.27
C GLY A 141 -7.01 8.23 10.29
N SER A 142 -5.84 7.64 9.96
CA SER A 142 -4.97 8.18 8.92
C SER A 142 -5.52 7.85 7.53
N SER A 143 -5.28 8.75 6.58
CA SER A 143 -5.66 8.53 5.18
C SER A 143 -4.80 7.49 4.47
N SER A 144 -3.57 7.29 4.93
CA SER A 144 -2.58 6.38 4.34
C SER A 144 -1.39 6.17 5.28
N THR A 145 -0.61 5.12 5.05
CA THR A 145 0.69 4.90 5.72
C THR A 145 1.72 5.95 5.28
N SER A 146 1.70 6.39 4.04
CA SER A 146 2.54 7.49 3.56
C SER A 146 2.29 8.80 4.33
N PHE A 147 1.03 9.08 4.70
CA PHE A 147 0.76 10.23 5.57
C PHE A 147 1.31 10.04 6.99
N LEU A 148 1.28 8.81 7.53
CA LEU A 148 1.94 8.52 8.82
C LEU A 148 3.46 8.71 8.74
N ILE A 149 4.11 8.23 7.68
CA ILE A 149 5.55 8.45 7.44
C ILE A 149 5.86 9.94 7.36
N TYR A 150 5.07 10.72 6.61
CA TYR A 150 5.21 12.19 6.59
C TYR A 150 5.17 12.77 8.01
N ARG A 151 4.20 12.38 8.83
CA ARG A 151 4.05 12.88 10.21
C ARG A 151 5.20 12.49 11.12
N ILE A 152 5.76 11.30 10.92
CA ILE A 152 6.95 10.83 11.64
C ILE A 152 8.16 11.68 11.22
N LEU A 153 8.41 11.85 9.93
CA LEU A 153 9.52 12.67 9.42
C LEU A 153 9.43 14.11 9.89
N GLU A 154 8.24 14.74 9.78
CA GLU A 154 7.99 16.10 10.25
C GLU A 154 8.37 16.27 11.73
N LYS A 155 7.98 15.30 12.59
CA LYS A 155 8.28 15.37 14.04
C LYS A 155 9.71 15.00 14.39
N MET A 156 10.33 14.10 13.65
CA MET A 156 11.71 13.68 13.89
C MET A 156 12.74 14.67 13.37
N LEU A 157 12.58 15.14 12.15
CA LEU A 157 13.60 15.84 11.39
C LEU A 157 13.17 17.25 10.96
N GLY A 158 11.88 17.55 11.01
CA GLY A 158 11.30 18.76 10.43
C GLY A 158 11.03 18.61 8.93
N THR A 159 10.13 19.44 8.41
CA THR A 159 9.70 19.39 6.99
C THR A 159 10.83 19.68 6.00
N GLN A 160 11.85 20.42 6.41
CA GLN A 160 13.02 20.76 5.59
C GLN A 160 13.90 19.54 5.25
N ALA A 161 13.76 18.42 5.96
CA ALA A 161 14.47 17.20 5.66
C ALA A 161 13.79 16.33 4.57
N ILE A 162 12.57 16.71 4.16
CA ILE A 162 11.85 16.00 3.12
C ILE A 162 12.41 16.41 1.76
N THR A 163 13.11 15.51 1.10
CA THR A 163 13.65 15.71 -0.25
C THR A 163 12.52 15.68 -1.28
N ARG A 164 12.81 16.11 -2.51
CA ARG A 164 11.84 16.02 -3.61
C ARG A 164 11.43 14.56 -3.90
N SER A 165 12.37 13.61 -3.87
CA SER A 165 12.06 12.19 -4.13
C SER A 165 11.24 11.55 -3.01
N MET A 166 11.52 11.87 -1.74
CA MET A 166 10.65 11.50 -0.62
C MET A 166 9.24 12.07 -0.82
N ALA A 167 9.14 13.36 -1.22
CA ALA A 167 7.87 14.02 -1.43
C ALA A 167 7.06 13.39 -2.56
N GLU A 168 7.69 13.04 -3.69
CA GLU A 168 7.05 12.31 -4.80
C GLU A 168 6.48 10.96 -4.32
N SER A 169 7.27 10.20 -3.56
CA SER A 169 6.87 8.90 -3.01
C SER A 169 5.71 9.02 -2.03
N LEU A 170 5.79 9.97 -1.08
CA LEU A 170 4.73 10.23 -0.10
C LEU A 170 3.44 10.71 -0.79
N TYR A 171 3.57 11.58 -1.79
CA TYR A 171 2.43 12.09 -2.54
C TYR A 171 1.71 10.96 -3.29
N VAL A 172 2.45 10.05 -3.95
CA VAL A 172 1.87 8.88 -4.64
C VAL A 172 1.07 8.03 -3.66
N GLY A 173 1.62 7.70 -2.49
CA GLY A 173 0.90 6.91 -1.49
C GLY A 173 -0.36 7.60 -0.99
N MET A 174 -0.26 8.88 -0.59
CA MET A 174 -1.42 9.67 -0.15
C MET A 174 -2.50 9.76 -1.26
N MET A 175 -2.08 9.99 -2.51
CA MET A 175 -2.97 10.14 -3.65
C MET A 175 -3.69 8.83 -4.00
N THR A 176 -2.98 7.71 -4.02
CA THR A 176 -3.56 6.42 -4.43
C THR A 176 -4.54 5.91 -3.38
N ASP A 177 -4.19 5.97 -2.10
CA ASP A 177 -5.03 5.43 -1.02
C ASP A 177 -6.26 6.30 -0.72
N THR A 178 -6.17 7.59 -0.97
CA THR A 178 -7.33 8.50 -0.89
C THR A 178 -8.19 8.52 -2.16
N GLY A 179 -7.87 7.70 -3.16
CA GLY A 179 -8.57 7.70 -4.45
C GLY A 179 -8.54 9.07 -5.11
N ASN A 180 -7.33 9.61 -5.27
CA ASN A 180 -7.10 10.96 -5.78
C ASN A 180 -7.78 12.04 -4.94
N PHE A 181 -7.62 11.98 -3.63
CA PHE A 181 -8.20 12.91 -2.65
C PHE A 181 -9.73 13.02 -2.75
N SER A 182 -10.42 11.89 -2.96
CA SER A 182 -11.87 11.83 -3.11
C SER A 182 -12.58 10.87 -2.13
N PHE A 183 -11.83 10.05 -1.36
CA PHE A 183 -12.38 9.14 -0.38
C PHE A 183 -12.47 9.78 1.02
N SER A 184 -12.82 8.98 2.03
CA SER A 184 -12.87 9.41 3.44
C SER A 184 -11.47 9.68 4.02
N PHE A 185 -11.44 10.26 5.23
CA PHE A 185 -10.22 10.68 5.96
C PHE A 185 -9.43 11.83 5.33
N LEU A 186 -10.09 12.66 4.53
CA LEU A 186 -9.52 13.90 4.03
C LEU A 186 -9.60 14.97 5.13
N THR A 187 -8.48 15.26 5.75
CA THR A 187 -8.39 16.22 6.86
C THR A 187 -7.60 17.46 6.46
N PRO A 188 -7.79 18.62 7.15
CA PRO A 188 -6.94 19.78 6.92
C PRO A 188 -5.44 19.49 7.08
N GLU A 189 -5.07 18.56 7.97
CA GLU A 189 -3.69 18.16 8.21
C GLU A 189 -3.10 17.45 6.99
N LEU A 190 -3.87 16.56 6.33
CA LEU A 190 -3.46 15.93 5.08
C LEU A 190 -3.17 16.98 4.00
N TYR A 191 -4.08 17.94 3.81
CA TYR A 191 -3.87 18.98 2.79
C TYR A 191 -2.70 19.91 3.10
N ARG A 192 -2.41 20.18 4.38
CA ARG A 192 -1.18 20.91 4.77
C ARG A 192 0.07 20.09 4.47
N ALA A 193 0.05 18.80 4.73
CA ALA A 193 1.15 17.90 4.33
C ALA A 193 1.35 17.94 2.82
N VAL A 194 0.28 17.80 2.03
CA VAL A 194 0.37 17.92 0.56
C VAL A 194 0.96 19.26 0.14
N ALA A 195 0.58 20.37 0.78
CA ALA A 195 1.16 21.68 0.47
C ALA A 195 2.69 21.70 0.69
N VAL A 196 3.17 21.13 1.81
CA VAL A 196 4.61 20.99 2.08
C VAL A 196 5.29 20.13 1.03
N LEU A 197 4.67 19.00 0.60
CA LEU A 197 5.23 18.17 -0.47
C LEU A 197 5.34 18.95 -1.79
N VAL A 198 4.35 19.79 -2.11
CA VAL A 198 4.37 20.64 -3.31
C VAL A 198 5.49 21.68 -3.24
N GLU A 199 5.77 22.24 -2.07
CA GLU A 199 6.87 23.22 -1.86
C GLU A 199 8.24 22.63 -2.19
N THR A 200 8.44 21.31 -2.17
CA THR A 200 9.67 20.64 -2.60
C THR A 200 9.88 20.66 -4.13
N GLY A 201 8.88 21.10 -4.90
CA GLY A 201 8.94 21.19 -6.36
C GLY A 201 8.57 19.88 -7.10
N ILE A 202 7.75 19.00 -6.47
CA ILE A 202 7.21 17.84 -7.19
C ILE A 202 6.31 18.27 -8.37
N ASP A 203 6.32 17.50 -9.44
CA ASP A 203 5.48 17.75 -10.63
C ASP A 203 4.19 16.93 -10.55
N ILE A 204 3.17 17.49 -9.91
CA ILE A 204 1.86 16.83 -9.73
C ILE A 204 1.25 16.38 -11.06
N PRO A 205 1.18 17.19 -12.15
CA PRO A 205 0.68 16.74 -13.44
C PRO A 205 1.39 15.48 -13.95
N THR A 206 2.73 15.45 -13.88
CA THR A 206 3.52 14.28 -14.29
C THR A 206 3.24 13.06 -13.41
N ILE A 207 3.15 13.23 -12.09
CA ILE A 207 2.80 12.14 -11.16
C ILE A 207 1.42 11.57 -11.51
N HIS A 208 0.41 12.42 -11.70
CA HIS A 208 -0.93 12.00 -12.09
C HIS A 208 -0.96 11.25 -13.42
N ASN A 209 -0.22 11.76 -14.42
CA ASN A 209 -0.12 11.10 -15.71
C ASN A 209 0.49 9.72 -15.59
N ASN A 210 1.56 9.57 -14.83
CA ASN A 210 2.23 8.29 -14.63
C ASN A 210 1.36 7.26 -13.91
N VAL A 211 0.56 7.67 -12.92
CA VAL A 211 -0.27 6.76 -12.12
C VAL A 211 -1.62 6.46 -12.76
N TYR A 212 -2.28 7.45 -13.35
CA TYR A 212 -3.67 7.32 -13.81
C TYR A 212 -3.87 7.38 -15.33
N ASN A 213 -2.87 7.82 -16.09
CA ASN A 213 -3.00 8.01 -17.54
C ASN A 213 -1.92 7.25 -18.36
N ALA A 214 -1.06 6.45 -17.72
CA ALA A 214 -0.03 5.64 -18.39
C ALA A 214 -0.45 4.18 -18.57
N PHE A 215 -1.73 3.92 -18.80
CA PHE A 215 -2.26 2.58 -18.96
C PHE A 215 -2.06 2.01 -20.35
N THR A 216 -1.93 0.68 -20.42
CA THR A 216 -1.84 -0.05 -21.69
C THR A 216 -3.19 -0.06 -22.43
N GLU A 217 -3.14 -0.20 -23.77
CA GLU A 217 -4.34 -0.46 -24.57
C GLU A 217 -5.08 -1.72 -24.07
N GLY A 218 -4.32 -2.76 -23.69
CA GLY A 218 -4.87 -4.00 -23.14
C GLY A 218 -5.73 -3.75 -21.90
N ARG A 219 -5.23 -2.94 -20.97
CA ARG A 219 -5.99 -2.54 -19.78
C ARG A 219 -7.25 -1.75 -20.14
N ALA A 220 -7.16 -0.80 -21.04
CA ALA A 220 -8.33 0.00 -21.44
C ALA A 220 -9.42 -0.89 -22.07
N ARG A 221 -9.03 -1.84 -22.92
CA ARG A 221 -9.96 -2.81 -23.53
C ARG A 221 -10.52 -3.80 -22.49
N LEU A 222 -9.69 -4.29 -21.56
CA LEU A 222 -10.13 -5.15 -20.45
C LEU A 222 -11.13 -4.44 -19.56
N PHE A 223 -10.90 -3.17 -19.25
CA PHE A 223 -11.84 -2.35 -18.48
C PHE A 223 -13.18 -2.22 -19.17
N GLY A 224 -13.20 -1.85 -20.47
CA GLY A 224 -14.43 -1.80 -21.26
C GLY A 224 -15.16 -3.14 -21.31
N TYR A 225 -14.43 -4.25 -21.44
CA TYR A 225 -14.98 -5.60 -21.39
C TYR A 225 -15.57 -5.93 -20.01
N ALA A 226 -14.86 -5.62 -18.93
CA ALA A 226 -15.32 -5.85 -17.56
C ALA A 226 -16.63 -5.11 -17.27
N ILE A 227 -16.74 -3.85 -17.66
CA ILE A 227 -17.95 -3.06 -17.46
C ILE A 227 -19.09 -3.53 -18.35
N ASN A 228 -18.85 -3.74 -19.65
CA ASN A 228 -19.93 -4.00 -20.61
C ASN A 228 -20.39 -5.45 -20.64
N ARG A 229 -19.53 -6.41 -20.34
CA ARG A 229 -19.81 -7.84 -20.49
C ARG A 229 -19.83 -8.64 -19.20
N LYS A 230 -19.17 -8.14 -18.14
CA LYS A 230 -18.93 -8.91 -16.91
C LYS A 230 -19.57 -8.28 -15.69
N MET A 231 -19.99 -7.03 -15.78
CA MET A 231 -20.68 -6.37 -14.67
C MET A 231 -22.14 -6.83 -14.61
N GLU A 232 -22.50 -7.41 -13.49
CA GLU A 232 -23.86 -7.77 -13.14
C GLU A 232 -24.35 -6.92 -11.98
N VAL A 233 -25.61 -6.52 -12.06
CA VAL A 233 -26.28 -5.64 -11.08
C VAL A 233 -27.40 -6.41 -10.42
N ILE A 234 -27.42 -6.43 -9.11
CA ILE A 234 -28.36 -7.16 -8.28
C ILE A 234 -28.93 -6.28 -7.15
N HIS A 235 -29.83 -6.80 -6.35
CA HIS A 235 -30.47 -6.09 -5.22
C HIS A 235 -31.04 -4.72 -5.61
N ASP A 236 -31.91 -4.71 -6.60
CA ASP A 236 -32.60 -3.51 -7.10
C ASP A 236 -31.64 -2.36 -7.47
N GLY A 237 -30.48 -2.71 -8.00
CA GLY A 237 -29.47 -1.74 -8.43
C GLY A 237 -28.54 -1.25 -7.34
N ALA A 238 -28.55 -1.87 -6.15
CA ALA A 238 -27.69 -1.46 -5.03
C ALA A 238 -26.33 -2.14 -4.98
N VAL A 239 -26.15 -3.30 -5.64
CA VAL A 239 -24.91 -4.08 -5.64
C VAL A 239 -24.52 -4.44 -7.07
N ALA A 240 -23.25 -4.25 -7.40
CA ALA A 240 -22.68 -4.73 -8.65
C ALA A 240 -21.48 -5.66 -8.38
N TYR A 241 -21.31 -6.65 -9.25
CA TYR A 241 -20.10 -7.45 -9.24
C TYR A 241 -19.61 -7.72 -10.67
N MET A 242 -18.31 -7.98 -10.77
CA MET A 242 -17.62 -8.37 -12.00
C MET A 242 -16.78 -9.62 -11.75
N SER A 243 -16.65 -10.47 -12.77
CA SER A 243 -15.77 -11.64 -12.70
C SER A 243 -14.85 -11.70 -13.92
N LEU A 244 -13.55 -11.91 -13.70
CA LEU A 244 -12.55 -12.03 -14.76
C LEU A 244 -11.83 -13.36 -14.64
N LEU A 245 -11.84 -14.15 -15.72
CA LEU A 245 -11.13 -15.41 -15.83
C LEU A 245 -9.70 -15.17 -16.33
N GLU A 246 -8.77 -16.08 -16.00
CA GLU A 246 -7.40 -16.01 -16.52
C GLU A 246 -7.32 -15.96 -18.05
N SER A 247 -8.17 -16.72 -18.74
CA SER A 247 -8.23 -16.72 -20.21
C SER A 247 -8.65 -15.37 -20.78
N GLU A 248 -9.58 -14.69 -20.11
CA GLU A 248 -10.01 -13.34 -20.48
C GLU A 248 -8.89 -12.32 -20.25
N MET A 249 -8.23 -12.39 -19.08
CA MET A 249 -7.09 -11.53 -18.77
C MET A 249 -5.94 -11.73 -19.76
N ARG A 250 -5.58 -12.98 -20.11
CA ARG A 250 -4.56 -13.27 -21.14
C ARG A 250 -4.91 -12.69 -22.51
N ARG A 251 -6.18 -12.74 -22.91
CA ARG A 251 -6.64 -12.14 -24.17
C ARG A 251 -6.35 -10.64 -24.27
N PHE A 252 -6.37 -9.93 -23.14
CA PHE A 252 -6.10 -8.49 -23.07
C PHE A 252 -4.69 -8.17 -22.61
N GLN A 253 -3.76 -9.14 -22.58
CA GLN A 253 -2.37 -8.97 -22.17
C GLN A 253 -2.24 -8.37 -20.76
N PHE A 254 -3.08 -8.83 -19.83
CA PHE A 254 -3.15 -8.35 -18.45
C PHE A 254 -1.78 -8.34 -17.77
N GLN A 255 -1.49 -7.24 -17.08
CA GLN A 255 -0.31 -7.04 -16.24
C GLN A 255 -0.73 -6.76 -14.78
N PRO A 256 0.16 -7.03 -13.80
CA PRO A 256 -0.07 -6.60 -12.40
C PRO A 256 -0.38 -5.11 -12.33
N GLY A 257 -1.50 -4.73 -11.68
CA GLY A 257 -1.99 -3.36 -11.63
C GLY A 257 -3.15 -3.06 -12.58
N ASP A 258 -3.34 -3.80 -13.69
CA ASP A 258 -4.38 -3.50 -14.69
C ASP A 258 -5.82 -3.53 -14.12
N SER A 259 -6.07 -4.30 -13.07
CA SER A 259 -7.40 -4.38 -12.46
C SER A 259 -7.64 -3.31 -11.38
N GLU A 260 -6.65 -2.48 -11.06
CA GLU A 260 -6.84 -1.42 -10.07
C GLU A 260 -7.87 -0.41 -10.52
N GLY A 261 -8.74 0.00 -9.59
CA GLY A 261 -9.83 0.92 -9.86
C GLY A 261 -11.07 0.29 -10.51
N PHE A 262 -11.00 -0.92 -11.11
CA PHE A 262 -12.15 -1.54 -11.76
C PHE A 262 -13.34 -1.69 -10.80
N VAL A 263 -13.07 -2.21 -9.61
CA VAL A 263 -14.11 -2.38 -8.57
C VAL A 263 -14.76 -1.05 -8.16
N ASN A 264 -14.00 0.04 -8.21
CA ASN A 264 -14.50 1.36 -7.81
C ASN A 264 -15.50 1.93 -8.84
N TYR A 265 -15.36 1.56 -10.13
CA TYR A 265 -16.14 2.16 -11.20
C TYR A 265 -17.65 1.94 -11.02
N ALA A 266 -18.08 0.74 -10.62
CA ALA A 266 -19.50 0.49 -10.39
C ALA A 266 -20.11 1.43 -9.35
N LEU A 267 -19.32 1.89 -8.36
CA LEU A 267 -19.77 2.86 -7.37
C LEU A 267 -19.99 4.28 -7.96
N THR A 268 -19.59 4.55 -9.20
CA THR A 268 -19.95 5.81 -9.87
C THR A 268 -21.44 5.87 -10.23
N ILE A 269 -22.12 4.72 -10.30
CA ILE A 269 -23.55 4.63 -10.52
C ILE A 269 -24.27 5.07 -9.24
N LYS A 270 -25.22 5.99 -9.37
CA LYS A 270 -25.87 6.68 -8.25
C LYS A 270 -26.52 5.74 -7.23
N SER A 271 -27.15 4.65 -7.68
CA SER A 271 -27.86 3.69 -6.82
C SER A 271 -26.94 2.73 -6.07
N MET A 272 -25.68 2.55 -6.53
CA MET A 272 -24.77 1.55 -6.00
C MET A 272 -24.32 1.86 -4.58
N LYS A 273 -24.40 0.86 -3.73
CA LYS A 273 -23.91 0.87 -2.34
C LYS A 273 -22.71 -0.03 -2.13
N MET A 274 -22.58 -1.09 -2.94
CA MET A 274 -21.48 -2.06 -2.85
C MET A 274 -21.08 -2.54 -4.24
N SER A 275 -19.78 -2.78 -4.40
CA SER A 275 -19.19 -3.35 -5.61
C SER A 275 -18.17 -4.43 -5.25
N ALA A 276 -18.10 -5.48 -6.08
CA ALA A 276 -17.14 -6.55 -5.96
C ALA A 276 -16.48 -6.85 -7.31
N ILE A 277 -15.21 -7.29 -7.28
CA ILE A 277 -14.56 -7.91 -8.43
C ILE A 277 -13.91 -9.22 -8.01
N PHE A 278 -14.17 -10.26 -8.80
CA PHE A 278 -13.62 -11.60 -8.64
C PHE A 278 -12.62 -11.85 -9.77
N ILE A 279 -11.36 -12.10 -9.43
CA ILE A 279 -10.30 -12.32 -10.42
C ILE A 279 -9.73 -13.71 -10.21
N ALA A 280 -9.95 -14.59 -11.18
CA ALA A 280 -9.42 -15.95 -11.16
C ALA A 280 -7.89 -15.93 -11.33
N THR A 281 -7.19 -16.64 -10.47
CA THR A 281 -5.77 -16.97 -10.60
C THR A 281 -5.63 -18.49 -10.66
N HIS A 282 -4.47 -19.00 -11.06
CA HIS A 282 -4.23 -20.46 -11.10
C HIS A 282 -4.34 -21.15 -9.71
N LYS A 283 -4.34 -20.42 -8.60
CA LYS A 283 -4.38 -20.97 -7.23
C LYS A 283 -5.69 -20.69 -6.50
N PHE A 284 -6.26 -19.52 -6.71
CA PHE A 284 -7.44 -19.04 -5.98
C PHE A 284 -8.17 -17.94 -6.76
N ILE A 285 -9.32 -17.53 -6.26
CA ILE A 285 -10.04 -16.35 -6.76
C ILE A 285 -9.76 -15.19 -5.83
N ARG A 286 -9.08 -14.15 -6.34
CA ARG A 286 -8.89 -12.89 -5.61
C ARG A 286 -10.20 -12.11 -5.61
N VAL A 287 -10.57 -11.60 -4.46
CA VAL A 287 -11.77 -10.77 -4.28
C VAL A 287 -11.36 -9.38 -3.84
N SER A 288 -11.92 -8.35 -4.49
CA SER A 288 -11.83 -6.97 -3.99
C SER A 288 -13.26 -6.42 -3.82
N LEU A 289 -13.49 -5.78 -2.70
CA LEU A 289 -14.78 -5.25 -2.28
C LEU A 289 -14.68 -3.76 -2.02
N ARG A 290 -15.67 -3.01 -2.48
CA ARG A 290 -15.81 -1.59 -2.18
C ARG A 290 -17.26 -1.26 -1.81
N SER A 291 -17.44 -0.25 -0.97
CA SER A 291 -18.77 0.17 -0.55
C SER A 291 -18.87 1.67 -0.29
N ARG A 292 -20.09 2.14 -0.07
CA ARG A 292 -20.39 3.50 0.37
C ARG A 292 -21.24 3.50 1.63
N GLY A 293 -21.08 4.56 2.41
CA GLY A 293 -21.91 4.79 3.60
C GLY A 293 -21.76 3.70 4.65
N GLY A 294 -22.90 3.16 5.09
CA GLY A 294 -22.97 2.22 6.22
C GLY A 294 -22.63 0.75 5.91
N VAL A 295 -22.37 0.38 4.65
CA VAL A 295 -22.05 -1.00 4.28
C VAL A 295 -20.60 -1.31 4.64
N ASP A 296 -20.40 -2.28 5.54
CA ASP A 296 -19.09 -2.70 6.04
C ASP A 296 -18.58 -3.92 5.26
N VAL A 297 -17.65 -3.67 4.33
CA VAL A 297 -17.06 -4.73 3.52
C VAL A 297 -15.85 -5.42 4.19
N ASP A 298 -15.28 -4.85 5.25
CA ASP A 298 -14.24 -5.54 6.04
C ASP A 298 -14.84 -6.74 6.77
N LEU A 299 -15.94 -6.54 7.48
CA LEU A 299 -16.67 -7.63 8.16
C LEU A 299 -17.14 -8.69 7.15
N PHE A 300 -17.58 -8.27 5.97
CA PHE A 300 -18.01 -9.18 4.91
C PHE A 300 -16.83 -10.00 4.35
N ALA A 301 -15.68 -9.37 4.11
CA ALA A 301 -14.47 -10.05 3.65
C ALA A 301 -13.95 -11.06 4.67
N ARG A 302 -13.90 -10.68 5.95
CA ARG A 302 -13.51 -11.58 7.05
C ARG A 302 -14.42 -12.80 7.16
N LYS A 303 -15.72 -12.60 7.02
CA LYS A 303 -16.71 -13.67 7.19
C LYS A 303 -16.73 -14.67 6.03
N TYR A 304 -16.53 -14.22 4.78
CA TYR A 304 -16.82 -15.01 3.59
C TYR A 304 -15.61 -15.27 2.66
N PHE A 305 -14.54 -14.49 2.79
CA PHE A 305 -13.43 -14.50 1.82
C PHE A 305 -12.05 -14.59 2.45
N ASN A 306 -11.93 -15.04 3.70
CA ASN A 306 -10.64 -15.13 4.42
C ASN A 306 -9.79 -13.87 4.25
N GLY A 307 -10.42 -12.71 4.36
CA GLY A 307 -9.83 -11.42 4.01
C GLY A 307 -10.01 -10.36 5.08
N GLY A 308 -9.90 -9.11 4.67
CA GLY A 308 -10.08 -7.93 5.52
C GLY A 308 -9.61 -6.66 4.84
N GLY A 309 -9.59 -5.56 5.57
CA GLY A 309 -9.18 -4.25 5.07
C GLY A 309 -9.78 -3.11 5.88
N HIS A 310 -10.30 -2.13 5.18
CA HIS A 310 -11.04 -1.01 5.74
C HIS A 310 -12.55 -1.20 5.60
N ARG A 311 -13.33 -0.43 6.37
CA ARG A 311 -14.80 -0.51 6.35
C ARG A 311 -15.40 -0.46 4.95
N ASN A 312 -14.88 0.40 4.08
CA ASN A 312 -15.41 0.60 2.71
C ASN A 312 -14.49 0.06 1.61
N ALA A 313 -13.36 -0.56 1.95
CA ALA A 313 -12.39 -1.14 1.02
C ALA A 313 -11.73 -2.36 1.64
N ALA A 314 -12.09 -3.55 1.16
CA ALA A 314 -11.56 -4.81 1.67
C ALA A 314 -11.23 -5.77 0.52
N GLY A 315 -10.45 -6.79 0.82
CA GLY A 315 -10.11 -7.85 -0.13
C GLY A 315 -10.07 -9.21 0.56
N GLY A 316 -9.96 -10.27 -0.27
CA GLY A 316 -9.88 -11.63 0.23
C GLY A 316 -9.66 -12.65 -0.91
N LYS A 317 -9.85 -13.92 -0.58
CA LYS A 317 -9.73 -15.06 -1.50
C LYS A 317 -10.64 -16.21 -1.10
#